data_a6766aba2d56357e5bab85026c789228
#
_entry.id   a6766aba2d56357e5bab85026c789228
#
_cell.length_a   1.000
_cell.length_b   1.000
_cell.length_c   1.000
_cell.angle_alpha   90.00
_cell.angle_beta   90.00
_cell.angle_gamma   90.00
#
_symmetry.space_group_name_H-M   'P 1'
#
loop_
_entity.id
_entity.type
_entity.pdbx_description
1 polymer ?
#
loop_
_entity_poly.entity_id
_entity_poly.type
_entity_poly.pdbx_seq_one_letter_code
_entity_poly.pdbx_strand_id
1 'polypeptide(L)'
;MEIYGLLAVGGGIYDLPVIKQIAWLLGQVMNGLYNLLSLMGIENIGISIIIFTIIVYTILMPLTIKQQKFSKMQAVMQPELQKIQKKYANKRDQASMQKQQEEMNLVYDKYGVKMSSGCLPSLMQILILFGLYPVVMYVPEYVTKVRNVFLPLVEKIQATSGYQDIIESVSKSVVPNINSFDLTRPSELATVLYKFQSSTWDALADKIPGLQGTIDDTITNLSGMNNFLGINIGTHPWELLKDGLAAASVVGVILAIIIPVLAGVTQFISVKLSQMGASGAMLQDSDNPMASSMKTMTY
;
A
#
# COMPACT_ATOMS: atom_id res chain seq x y z
N MET A 1 -18.24 5.84 -4.03
CA MET A 1 -17.61 7.17 -4.04
C MET A 1 -17.28 7.69 -2.63
N GLU A 2 -17.72 7.04 -1.55
CA GLU A 2 -17.49 7.49 -0.16
C GLU A 2 -16.19 7.00 0.49
N ILE A 3 -15.54 5.97 -0.05
CA ILE A 3 -14.28 5.43 0.51
C ILE A 3 -13.10 6.40 0.31
N TYR A 4 -13.11 7.18 -0.76
CA TYR A 4 -12.09 8.21 -1.00
C TYR A 4 -12.20 9.41 -0.04
N GLY A 5 -13.38 9.72 0.47
CA GLY A 5 -13.59 10.76 1.48
C GLY A 5 -13.04 10.41 2.85
N LEU A 6 -13.07 9.13 3.22
CA LEU A 6 -12.53 8.65 4.51
C LEU A 6 -10.99 8.62 4.53
N LEU A 7 -10.35 8.55 3.37
CA LEU A 7 -8.89 8.59 3.21
C LEU A 7 -8.33 10.02 3.06
N ALA A 8 -9.21 11.00 2.85
CA ALA A 8 -8.83 12.38 2.50
C ALA A 8 -8.99 13.40 3.65
N VAL A 9 -9.46 12.98 4.83
CA VAL A 9 -9.64 13.89 5.97
C VAL A 9 -8.42 13.77 6.88
N GLY A 10 -7.72 14.87 7.11
CA GLY A 10 -6.68 14.99 8.13
C GLY A 10 -7.28 14.56 9.49
N GLY A 11 -6.78 13.47 10.06
CA GLY A 11 -7.38 12.73 11.16
C GLY A 11 -7.85 11.33 10.77
N GLY A 12 -7.38 10.82 9.63
CA GLY A 12 -7.77 9.52 9.08
C GLY A 12 -7.18 8.32 9.82
N ILE A 13 -7.44 7.13 9.30
CA ILE A 13 -6.97 5.82 9.82
C ILE A 13 -5.48 5.83 10.16
N TYR A 14 -4.66 6.60 9.46
CA TYR A 14 -3.21 6.75 9.71
C TYR A 14 -2.87 7.48 11.01
N ASP A 15 -3.80 8.26 11.58
CA ASP A 15 -3.61 8.95 12.86
C ASP A 15 -3.92 8.10 14.08
N LEU A 16 -4.47 6.91 13.87
CA LEU A 16 -4.70 5.96 14.96
C LEU A 16 -3.36 5.58 15.62
N PRO A 17 -3.26 5.63 16.96
CA PRO A 17 -2.01 5.38 17.68
C PRO A 17 -1.42 4.01 17.37
N VAL A 18 -2.26 3.01 17.15
CA VAL A 18 -1.82 1.64 16.78
C VAL A 18 -1.14 1.64 15.41
N ILE A 19 -1.70 2.36 14.43
CA ILE A 19 -1.13 2.41 13.08
C ILE A 19 0.17 3.21 13.07
N LYS A 20 0.24 4.32 13.81
CA LYS A 20 1.48 5.10 13.99
C LYS A 20 2.60 4.26 14.59
N GLN A 21 2.29 3.44 15.62
CA GLN A 21 3.28 2.55 16.23
C GLN A 21 3.77 1.47 15.25
N ILE A 22 2.86 0.87 14.49
CA ILE A 22 3.21 -0.13 13.47
C ILE A 22 4.06 0.53 12.39
N ALA A 23 3.68 1.70 11.88
CA ALA A 23 4.43 2.45 10.87
C ALA A 23 5.82 2.85 11.39
N TRP A 24 5.92 3.30 12.64
CA TRP A 24 7.21 3.60 13.27
C TRP A 24 8.11 2.37 13.36
N LEU A 25 7.59 1.23 13.84
CA LEU A 25 8.35 -0.02 13.93
C LEU A 25 8.83 -0.49 12.54
N LEU A 26 7.94 -0.51 11.58
CA LEU A 26 8.26 -0.87 10.20
C LEU A 26 9.26 0.11 9.57
N GLY A 27 9.13 1.40 9.89
CA GLY A 27 10.06 2.43 9.47
C GLY A 27 11.47 2.23 10.04
N GLN A 28 11.60 1.82 11.31
CA GLN A 28 12.90 1.47 11.91
C GLN A 28 13.55 0.28 11.19
N VAL A 29 12.76 -0.74 10.85
CA VAL A 29 13.24 -1.90 10.07
C VAL A 29 13.71 -1.44 8.68
N MET A 30 12.93 -0.61 7.99
CA MET A 30 13.29 -0.07 6.67
C MET A 30 14.57 0.77 6.71
N ASN A 31 14.70 1.67 7.70
CA ASN A 31 15.88 2.50 7.89
C ASN A 31 17.14 1.67 8.21
N GLY A 32 17.01 0.71 9.12
CA GLY A 32 18.10 -0.21 9.47
C GLY A 32 18.55 -1.04 8.26
N LEU A 33 17.61 -1.54 7.48
CA LEU A 33 17.87 -2.29 6.26
C LEU A 33 18.59 -1.43 5.21
N TYR A 34 18.07 -0.21 4.96
CA TYR A 34 18.68 0.71 4.01
C TYR A 34 20.12 1.05 4.42
N ASN A 35 20.36 1.32 5.71
CA ASN A 35 21.68 1.60 6.22
C ASN A 35 22.63 0.39 6.05
N LEU A 36 22.16 -0.81 6.31
CA LEU A 36 22.92 -2.05 6.12
C LEU A 36 23.32 -2.24 4.65
N LEU A 37 22.38 -2.08 3.73
CA LEU A 37 22.64 -2.18 2.29
C LEU A 37 23.62 -1.11 1.81
N SER A 38 23.48 0.10 2.33
CA SER A 38 24.40 1.19 2.03
C SER A 38 25.83 0.93 2.49
N LEU A 39 26.03 0.24 3.63
CA LEU A 39 27.38 -0.21 4.06
C LEU A 39 27.98 -1.22 3.08
N MET A 40 27.14 -1.95 2.35
CA MET A 40 27.57 -2.88 1.29
C MET A 40 27.75 -2.18 -0.07
N GLY A 41 27.58 -0.85 -0.13
CA GLY A 41 27.67 -0.08 -1.37
C GLY A 41 26.39 -0.13 -2.23
N ILE A 42 25.28 -0.64 -1.67
CA ILE A 42 23.99 -0.75 -2.37
C ILE A 42 23.05 0.35 -1.85
N GLU A 43 23.13 1.53 -2.44
CA GLU A 43 22.24 2.65 -2.11
C GLU A 43 21.05 2.71 -3.06
N ASN A 44 20.15 1.73 -2.95
CA ASN A 44 19.02 1.58 -3.84
C ASN A 44 17.72 1.35 -3.07
N ILE A 45 16.76 2.27 -3.23
CA ILE A 45 15.47 2.23 -2.52
C ILE A 45 14.64 1.03 -3.01
N GLY A 46 14.66 0.71 -4.30
CA GLY A 46 13.91 -0.42 -4.87
C GLY A 46 14.35 -1.76 -4.28
N ILE A 47 15.67 -2.00 -4.20
CA ILE A 47 16.21 -3.20 -3.57
C ILE A 47 15.82 -3.25 -2.10
N SER A 48 15.89 -2.12 -1.40
CA SER A 48 15.51 -2.02 0.01
C SER A 48 14.04 -2.36 0.22
N ILE A 49 13.13 -1.87 -0.63
CA ILE A 49 11.70 -2.19 -0.58
C ILE A 49 11.45 -3.68 -0.83
N ILE A 50 12.15 -4.31 -1.76
CA ILE A 50 12.00 -5.74 -2.06
C ILE A 50 12.41 -6.58 -0.84
N ILE A 51 13.60 -6.34 -0.28
CA ILE A 51 14.10 -7.10 0.87
C ILE A 51 13.22 -6.83 2.10
N PHE A 52 12.84 -5.57 2.33
CA PHE A 52 11.91 -5.20 3.39
C PHE A 52 10.57 -5.95 3.26
N THR A 53 10.03 -6.03 2.05
CA THR A 53 8.81 -6.78 1.78
C THR A 53 8.96 -8.26 2.11
N ILE A 54 10.07 -8.89 1.70
CA ILE A 54 10.38 -10.29 2.02
C ILE A 54 10.43 -10.50 3.54
N ILE A 55 11.08 -9.61 4.28
CA ILE A 55 11.18 -9.69 5.75
C ILE A 55 9.79 -9.60 6.37
N VAL A 56 8.98 -8.61 5.97
CA VAL A 56 7.62 -8.43 6.51
C VAL A 56 6.75 -9.64 6.22
N TYR A 57 6.75 -10.14 4.98
CA TYR A 57 5.97 -11.34 4.62
C TYR A 57 6.46 -12.60 5.35
N THR A 58 7.76 -12.72 5.59
CA THR A 58 8.32 -13.84 6.37
C THR A 58 7.82 -13.81 7.82
N ILE A 59 7.80 -12.64 8.44
CA ILE A 59 7.26 -12.46 9.80
C ILE A 59 5.74 -12.75 9.82
N LEU A 60 5.01 -12.39 8.77
CA LEU A 60 3.56 -12.63 8.65
C LEU A 60 3.20 -14.05 8.21
N MET A 61 4.17 -14.85 7.77
CA MET A 61 3.95 -16.19 7.21
C MET A 61 3.15 -17.10 8.16
N PRO A 62 3.45 -17.21 9.47
CA PRO A 62 2.69 -18.07 10.37
C PRO A 62 1.21 -17.64 10.49
N LEU A 63 0.94 -16.34 10.43
CA LEU A 63 -0.42 -15.80 10.44
C LEU A 63 -1.17 -16.15 9.14
N THR A 64 -0.51 -15.98 8.00
CA THR A 64 -1.04 -16.30 6.67
C THR A 64 -1.36 -17.78 6.53
N ILE A 65 -0.50 -18.67 7.07
CA ILE A 65 -0.75 -20.13 7.07
C ILE A 65 -2.02 -20.46 7.87
N LYS A 66 -2.21 -19.85 9.05
CA LYS A 66 -3.43 -20.06 9.85
C LYS A 66 -4.68 -19.59 9.11
N GLN A 67 -4.60 -18.45 8.44
CA GLN A 67 -5.68 -17.90 7.62
C GLN A 67 -6.03 -18.83 6.45
N GLN A 68 -5.04 -19.36 5.73
CA GLN A 68 -5.28 -20.29 4.64
C GLN A 68 -5.90 -21.61 5.12
N LYS A 69 -5.46 -22.15 6.26
CA LYS A 69 -6.08 -23.35 6.87
C LYS A 69 -7.55 -23.09 7.20
N PHE A 70 -7.86 -21.93 7.80
CA PHE A 70 -9.24 -21.55 8.08
C PHE A 70 -10.08 -21.42 6.81
N SER A 71 -9.55 -20.77 5.77
CA SER A 71 -10.23 -20.61 4.47
C SER A 71 -10.56 -21.95 3.82
N LYS A 72 -9.64 -22.92 3.86
CA LYS A 72 -9.90 -24.28 3.38
C LYS A 72 -10.97 -24.98 4.20
N MET A 73 -10.94 -24.84 5.53
CA MET A 73 -11.94 -25.46 6.41
C MET A 73 -13.31 -24.83 6.17
N GLN A 74 -13.39 -23.51 5.97
CA GLN A 74 -14.62 -22.82 5.63
C GLN A 74 -15.23 -23.34 4.33
N ALA A 75 -14.42 -23.64 3.31
CA ALA A 75 -14.91 -24.24 2.07
C ALA A 75 -15.56 -25.62 2.30
N VAL A 76 -14.99 -26.43 3.19
CA VAL A 76 -15.55 -27.75 3.56
C VAL A 76 -16.85 -27.62 4.34
N MET A 77 -16.95 -26.63 5.23
CA MET A 77 -18.18 -26.37 6.03
C MET A 77 -19.30 -25.70 5.23
N GLN A 78 -18.99 -25.04 4.13
CA GLN A 78 -19.93 -24.22 3.36
C GLN A 78 -21.24 -24.92 3.00
N PRO A 79 -21.29 -26.21 2.57
CA PRO A 79 -22.54 -26.90 2.26
C PRO A 79 -23.45 -27.07 3.49
N GLU A 80 -22.89 -27.31 4.68
CA GLU A 80 -23.66 -27.43 5.93
C GLU A 80 -24.21 -26.08 6.36
N LEU A 81 -23.37 -25.04 6.31
CA LEU A 81 -23.76 -23.66 6.64
C LEU A 81 -24.88 -23.15 5.71
N GLN A 82 -24.80 -23.45 4.42
CA GLN A 82 -25.85 -23.07 3.46
C GLN A 82 -27.19 -23.77 3.75
N LYS A 83 -27.18 -25.04 4.14
CA LYS A 83 -28.41 -25.74 4.55
C LYS A 83 -29.09 -25.03 5.73
N ILE A 84 -28.30 -24.61 6.73
CA ILE A 84 -28.81 -23.85 7.86
C ILE A 84 -29.35 -22.50 7.43
N GLN A 85 -28.61 -21.76 6.60
CA GLN A 85 -29.07 -20.47 6.07
C GLN A 85 -30.38 -20.60 5.28
N LYS A 86 -30.51 -21.60 4.39
CA LYS A 86 -31.73 -21.88 3.64
C LYS A 86 -32.93 -22.23 4.56
N LYS A 87 -32.67 -23.00 5.65
CA LYS A 87 -33.69 -23.37 6.65
C LYS A 87 -34.29 -22.15 7.36
N TYR A 88 -33.51 -21.08 7.55
CA TYR A 88 -33.95 -19.88 8.27
C TYR A 88 -34.16 -18.66 7.36
N ALA A 89 -33.98 -18.77 6.04
CA ALA A 89 -34.02 -17.66 5.08
C ALA A 89 -35.27 -16.79 5.16
N ASN A 90 -36.44 -17.40 5.46
CA ASN A 90 -37.72 -16.71 5.51
C ASN A 90 -38.19 -16.39 6.96
N LYS A 91 -37.34 -16.64 7.98
CA LYS A 91 -37.65 -16.41 9.39
C LYS A 91 -36.83 -15.24 9.89
N ARG A 92 -37.48 -14.12 10.20
CA ARG A 92 -36.82 -12.88 10.67
C ARG A 92 -37.10 -12.58 12.13
N ASP A 93 -37.73 -13.50 12.85
CA ASP A 93 -37.99 -13.37 14.28
C ASP A 93 -36.69 -13.61 15.09
N GLN A 94 -36.52 -12.92 16.20
CA GLN A 94 -35.31 -12.96 17.02
C GLN A 94 -34.99 -14.39 17.51
N ALA A 95 -36.01 -15.18 17.83
CA ALA A 95 -35.83 -16.56 18.28
C ALA A 95 -35.28 -17.47 17.16
N SER A 96 -35.69 -17.28 15.91
CA SER A 96 -35.17 -18.00 14.76
C SER A 96 -33.74 -17.59 14.43
N MET A 97 -33.39 -16.30 14.57
CA MET A 97 -32.03 -15.82 14.38
C MET A 97 -31.07 -16.41 15.44
N GLN A 98 -31.50 -16.50 16.69
CA GLN A 98 -30.70 -17.16 17.74
C GLN A 98 -30.46 -18.65 17.44
N LYS A 99 -31.53 -19.38 17.07
CA LYS A 99 -31.40 -20.79 16.69
C LYS A 99 -30.50 -21.01 15.46
N GLN A 100 -30.60 -20.14 14.47
CA GLN A 100 -29.68 -20.17 13.32
C GLN A 100 -28.23 -20.00 13.78
N GLN A 101 -27.96 -19.05 14.66
CA GLN A 101 -26.63 -18.81 15.19
C GLN A 101 -26.11 -20.02 16.00
N GLU A 102 -26.96 -20.62 16.82
CA GLU A 102 -26.61 -21.83 17.58
C GLU A 102 -26.28 -23.01 16.66
N GLU A 103 -27.12 -23.29 15.63
CA GLU A 103 -26.84 -24.35 14.66
C GLU A 103 -25.55 -24.07 13.86
N MET A 104 -25.30 -22.81 13.50
CA MET A 104 -24.03 -22.43 12.84
C MET A 104 -22.82 -22.66 13.77
N ASN A 105 -22.94 -22.29 15.06
CA ASN A 105 -21.87 -22.53 16.03
C ASN A 105 -21.58 -24.03 16.22
N LEU A 106 -22.61 -24.87 16.24
CA LEU A 106 -22.42 -26.34 16.31
C LEU A 106 -21.64 -26.88 15.11
N VAL A 107 -21.85 -26.33 13.91
CA VAL A 107 -21.05 -26.72 12.74
C VAL A 107 -19.60 -26.28 12.92
N TYR A 108 -19.33 -25.04 13.38
CA TYR A 108 -17.98 -24.59 13.65
C TYR A 108 -17.28 -25.45 14.71
N ASP A 109 -17.97 -25.81 15.79
CA ASP A 109 -17.45 -26.68 16.85
C ASP A 109 -17.17 -28.10 16.34
N LYS A 110 -18.05 -28.67 15.49
CA LYS A 110 -17.85 -29.97 14.84
C LYS A 110 -16.55 -30.05 14.06
N TYR A 111 -16.16 -28.96 13.41
CA TYR A 111 -14.93 -28.88 12.62
C TYR A 111 -13.75 -28.32 13.43
N GLY A 112 -13.91 -28.07 14.75
CA GLY A 112 -12.86 -27.58 15.63
C GLY A 112 -12.38 -26.16 15.31
N VAL A 113 -13.25 -25.33 14.73
CA VAL A 113 -12.93 -23.98 14.25
C VAL A 113 -13.80 -22.97 14.97
N LYS A 114 -13.22 -21.85 15.41
CA LYS A 114 -13.99 -20.74 15.98
C LYS A 114 -14.41 -19.77 14.88
N MET A 115 -15.63 -19.25 14.92
CA MET A 115 -16.15 -18.27 13.95
C MET A 115 -15.23 -17.03 13.85
N SER A 116 -14.67 -16.58 14.98
CA SER A 116 -13.72 -15.45 15.04
C SER A 116 -12.37 -15.73 14.39
N SER A 117 -12.01 -17.01 14.15
CA SER A 117 -10.72 -17.38 13.57
C SER A 117 -10.55 -16.95 12.11
N GLY A 118 -11.63 -16.60 11.42
CA GLY A 118 -11.60 -16.18 10.01
C GLY A 118 -11.39 -14.68 9.83
N CYS A 119 -12.00 -13.85 10.65
CA CYS A 119 -11.91 -12.40 10.50
C CYS A 119 -10.68 -11.80 11.19
N LEU A 120 -10.22 -12.37 12.32
CA LEU A 120 -9.11 -11.82 13.10
C LEU A 120 -7.80 -11.70 12.31
N PRO A 121 -7.35 -12.73 11.55
CA PRO A 121 -6.15 -12.61 10.72
C PRO A 121 -6.29 -11.54 9.62
N SER A 122 -7.48 -11.40 9.03
CA SER A 122 -7.73 -10.39 8.00
C SER A 122 -7.68 -8.97 8.58
N LEU A 123 -8.23 -8.75 9.77
CA LEU A 123 -8.14 -7.46 10.47
C LEU A 123 -6.69 -7.10 10.79
N MET A 124 -5.90 -8.05 11.28
CA MET A 124 -4.48 -7.85 11.54
C MET A 124 -3.71 -7.50 10.26
N GLN A 125 -4.02 -8.16 9.14
CA GLN A 125 -3.40 -7.88 7.86
C GLN A 125 -3.73 -6.48 7.34
N ILE A 126 -4.96 -6.01 7.55
CA ILE A 126 -5.38 -4.64 7.19
C ILE A 126 -4.61 -3.61 8.04
N LEU A 127 -4.47 -3.82 9.35
CA LEU A 127 -3.70 -2.92 10.22
C LEU A 127 -2.24 -2.83 9.80
N ILE A 128 -1.63 -3.95 9.42
CA ILE A 128 -0.24 -3.99 8.95
C ILE A 128 -0.13 -3.29 7.59
N LEU A 129 -1.09 -3.49 6.69
CA LEU A 129 -1.14 -2.79 5.39
C LEU A 129 -1.18 -1.26 5.59
N PHE A 130 -2.04 -0.77 6.50
CA PHE A 130 -2.10 0.65 6.82
C PHE A 130 -0.82 1.18 7.47
N GLY A 131 -0.12 0.37 8.27
CA GLY A 131 1.19 0.73 8.80
C GLY A 131 2.31 0.70 7.77
N LEU A 132 2.24 -0.22 6.78
CA LEU A 132 3.23 -0.36 5.71
C LEU A 132 3.14 0.77 4.68
N TYR A 133 1.92 1.20 4.36
CA TYR A 133 1.67 2.22 3.33
C TYR A 133 2.46 3.52 3.55
N PRO A 134 2.44 4.16 4.74
CA PRO A 134 3.24 5.36 5.00
C PRO A 134 4.74 5.14 4.82
N VAL A 135 5.26 3.99 5.24
CA VAL A 135 6.71 3.68 5.16
C VAL A 135 7.20 3.65 3.70
N VAL A 136 6.38 3.11 2.79
CA VAL A 136 6.72 3.04 1.37
C VAL A 136 6.44 4.36 0.64
N MET A 137 5.37 5.06 1.02
CA MET A 137 4.94 6.30 0.33
C MET A 137 5.67 7.56 0.80
N TYR A 138 6.22 7.54 2.02
CA TYR A 138 6.88 8.69 2.65
C TYR A 138 8.33 8.33 3.02
N VAL A 139 9.08 7.81 2.06
CA VAL A 139 10.46 7.31 2.25
C VAL A 139 11.35 8.30 3.02
N PRO A 140 11.37 9.63 2.74
CA PRO A 140 12.22 10.57 3.49
C PRO A 140 11.84 10.70 4.98
N GLU A 141 10.60 10.41 5.35
CA GLU A 141 10.18 10.42 6.77
C GLU A 141 10.85 9.27 7.55
N TYR A 142 10.99 8.11 6.92
CA TYR A 142 11.47 6.89 7.58
C TYR A 142 12.93 6.56 7.29
N VAL A 143 13.47 6.91 6.12
CA VAL A 143 14.84 6.59 5.71
C VAL A 143 15.74 7.82 5.81
N THR A 144 16.55 7.87 6.85
CA THR A 144 17.38 9.04 7.19
C THR A 144 18.33 9.44 6.05
N LYS A 145 18.95 8.48 5.36
CA LYS A 145 19.86 8.79 4.25
C LYS A 145 19.17 9.47 3.08
N VAL A 146 17.94 9.03 2.74
CA VAL A 146 17.16 9.67 1.69
C VAL A 146 16.74 11.08 2.11
N ARG A 147 16.30 11.26 3.35
CA ARG A 147 16.00 12.59 3.90
C ARG A 147 17.19 13.53 3.80
N ASN A 148 18.40 13.05 4.14
CA ASN A 148 19.61 13.86 4.14
C ASN A 148 19.96 14.43 2.76
N VAL A 149 19.55 13.77 1.67
CA VAL A 149 19.69 14.31 0.30
C VAL A 149 18.90 15.60 0.12
N PHE A 150 17.76 15.73 0.80
CA PHE A 150 16.91 16.91 0.72
C PHE A 150 17.30 18.04 1.67
N LEU A 151 18.09 17.77 2.73
CA LEU A 151 18.36 18.77 3.77
C LEU A 151 18.94 20.09 3.21
N PRO A 152 19.93 20.11 2.30
CA PRO A 152 20.47 21.34 1.76
C PRO A 152 19.41 22.17 1.02
N LEU A 153 18.50 21.51 0.33
CA LEU A 153 17.39 22.17 -0.38
C LEU A 153 16.32 22.65 0.60
N VAL A 154 15.95 21.83 1.58
CA VAL A 154 15.00 22.16 2.64
C VAL A 154 15.45 23.40 3.41
N GLU A 155 16.70 23.48 3.83
CA GLU A 155 17.26 24.63 4.55
C GLU A 155 17.17 25.92 3.73
N LYS A 156 17.49 25.87 2.44
CA LYS A 156 17.35 27.02 1.55
C LYS A 156 15.90 27.45 1.32
N ILE A 157 14.99 26.48 1.20
CA ILE A 157 13.55 26.77 1.07
C ILE A 157 13.05 27.42 2.35
N GLN A 158 13.35 26.86 3.52
CA GLN A 158 12.89 27.39 4.81
C GLN A 158 13.49 28.77 5.15
N ALA A 159 14.64 29.11 4.59
CA ALA A 159 15.23 30.45 4.71
C ALA A 159 14.50 31.51 3.86
N THR A 160 13.64 31.09 2.92
CA THR A 160 12.89 32.00 2.04
C THR A 160 11.62 32.48 2.73
N SER A 161 11.38 33.80 2.76
CA SER A 161 10.14 34.37 3.34
C SER A 161 8.92 33.87 2.56
N GLY A 162 7.87 33.41 3.27
CA GLY A 162 6.63 32.93 2.65
C GLY A 162 6.75 31.60 1.92
N TYR A 163 7.79 30.80 2.22
CA TYR A 163 8.04 29.52 1.55
C TYR A 163 6.85 28.55 1.65
N GLN A 164 6.09 28.59 2.73
CA GLN A 164 4.93 27.70 2.93
C GLN A 164 3.88 27.91 1.84
N ASP A 165 3.49 29.16 1.57
CA ASP A 165 2.54 29.51 0.52
C ASP A 165 3.07 29.14 -0.88
N ILE A 166 4.38 29.30 -1.08
CA ILE A 166 5.03 28.91 -2.33
C ILE A 166 4.94 27.38 -2.51
N ILE A 167 5.35 26.60 -1.50
CA ILE A 167 5.30 25.14 -1.54
C ILE A 167 3.86 24.66 -1.73
N GLU A 168 2.89 25.19 -0.98
CA GLU A 168 1.48 24.84 -1.17
C GLU A 168 1.02 25.09 -2.60
N SER A 169 1.35 26.26 -3.16
CA SER A 169 0.91 26.62 -4.51
C SER A 169 1.48 25.71 -5.60
N VAL A 170 2.76 25.30 -5.51
CA VAL A 170 3.41 24.46 -6.53
C VAL A 170 3.10 23.00 -6.36
N SER A 171 2.87 22.52 -5.12
CA SER A 171 2.66 21.09 -4.83
C SER A 171 1.22 20.63 -4.98
N LYS A 172 0.25 21.54 -5.08
CA LYS A 172 -1.19 21.22 -5.06
C LYS A 172 -1.63 20.21 -6.11
N SER A 173 -0.97 20.18 -7.25
CA SER A 173 -1.26 19.22 -8.34
C SER A 173 -0.73 17.80 -8.06
N VAL A 174 0.37 17.68 -7.31
CA VAL A 174 1.04 16.40 -7.02
C VAL A 174 0.82 15.89 -5.61
N VAL A 175 0.47 16.79 -4.68
CA VAL A 175 0.15 16.49 -3.28
C VAL A 175 -1.20 17.13 -2.92
N PRO A 176 -2.34 16.52 -3.30
CA PRO A 176 -3.67 17.12 -3.07
C PRO A 176 -3.95 17.45 -1.59
N ASN A 177 -3.37 16.69 -0.66
CA ASN A 177 -3.54 16.87 0.79
C ASN A 177 -2.33 17.58 1.42
N ILE A 178 -1.77 18.58 0.75
CA ILE A 178 -0.59 19.31 1.25
C ILE A 178 -0.80 19.89 2.65
N ASN A 179 -2.02 20.34 2.97
CA ASN A 179 -2.39 20.91 4.27
C ASN A 179 -2.30 19.91 5.44
N SER A 180 -2.14 18.62 5.16
CA SER A 180 -1.90 17.60 6.20
C SER A 180 -0.43 17.47 6.62
N PHE A 181 0.48 18.15 5.91
CA PHE A 181 1.91 18.15 6.20
C PHE A 181 2.31 19.40 6.98
N ASP A 182 3.13 19.19 8.02
CA ASP A 182 3.77 20.30 8.73
C ASP A 182 5.05 20.72 8.00
N LEU A 183 4.95 21.70 7.14
CA LEU A 183 6.06 22.19 6.32
C LEU A 183 7.19 22.83 7.14
N THR A 184 6.97 23.07 8.45
CA THR A 184 8.05 23.53 9.35
C THR A 184 9.01 22.39 9.72
N ARG A 185 8.56 21.15 9.63
CA ARG A 185 9.37 19.97 9.89
C ARG A 185 10.16 19.56 8.64
N PRO A 186 11.51 19.52 8.73
CA PRO A 186 12.34 19.17 7.58
C PRO A 186 12.01 17.81 6.95
N SER A 187 11.61 16.82 7.75
CA SER A 187 11.25 15.48 7.26
C SER A 187 9.95 15.47 6.44
N GLU A 188 8.97 16.27 6.85
CA GLU A 188 7.70 16.35 6.14
C GLU A 188 7.84 17.20 4.86
N LEU A 189 8.58 18.30 4.92
CA LEU A 189 8.91 19.08 3.72
C LEU A 189 9.70 18.22 2.70
N ALA A 190 10.71 17.47 3.15
CA ALA A 190 11.44 16.53 2.30
C ALA A 190 10.51 15.48 1.67
N THR A 191 9.51 15.00 2.42
CA THR A 191 8.50 14.05 1.92
C THR A 191 7.60 14.67 0.85
N VAL A 192 7.24 15.93 0.98
CA VAL A 192 6.50 16.68 -0.05
C VAL A 192 7.36 16.83 -1.30
N LEU A 193 8.60 17.26 -1.16
CA LEU A 193 9.56 17.43 -2.26
C LEU A 193 9.86 16.10 -2.97
N TYR A 194 9.88 14.98 -2.26
CA TYR A 194 10.08 13.64 -2.84
C TYR A 194 9.01 13.25 -3.86
N LYS A 195 7.81 13.85 -3.78
CA LYS A 195 6.71 13.62 -4.70
C LYS A 195 6.71 14.55 -5.91
N PHE A 196 7.67 15.47 -5.99
CA PHE A 196 7.73 16.45 -7.08
C PHE A 196 8.12 15.79 -8.39
N GLN A 197 7.48 16.25 -9.45
CA GLN A 197 7.69 15.89 -10.83
C GLN A 197 8.53 16.99 -11.50
N SER A 198 9.06 16.73 -12.71
CA SER A 198 9.88 17.69 -13.44
C SER A 198 9.21 19.08 -13.53
N SER A 199 7.94 19.13 -13.93
CA SER A 199 7.19 20.39 -14.02
C SER A 199 7.00 21.11 -12.66
N THR A 200 6.97 20.35 -11.57
CA THR A 200 6.83 20.92 -10.21
C THR A 200 8.16 21.48 -9.72
N TRP A 201 9.26 20.81 -10.07
CA TRP A 201 10.61 21.31 -9.80
C TRP A 201 10.89 22.63 -10.54
N ASP A 202 10.52 22.70 -11.83
CA ASP A 202 10.64 23.91 -12.63
C ASP A 202 9.83 25.06 -12.03
N ALA A 203 8.57 24.79 -11.65
CA ALA A 203 7.70 25.79 -11.00
C ALA A 203 8.26 26.27 -9.64
N LEU A 204 8.94 25.42 -8.89
CA LEU A 204 9.61 25.82 -7.63
C LEU A 204 10.83 26.69 -7.92
N ALA A 205 11.65 26.33 -8.90
CA ALA A 205 12.83 27.10 -9.30
C ALA A 205 12.46 28.52 -9.80
N ASP A 206 11.37 28.63 -10.54
CA ASP A 206 10.85 29.92 -11.02
C ASP A 206 10.40 30.83 -9.86
N LYS A 207 9.83 30.25 -8.80
CA LYS A 207 9.33 31.03 -7.65
C LYS A 207 10.39 31.39 -6.63
N ILE A 208 11.45 30.61 -6.51
CA ILE A 208 12.56 30.86 -5.60
C ILE A 208 13.88 30.92 -6.39
N PRO A 209 14.27 32.13 -6.84
CA PRO A 209 15.52 32.30 -7.58
C PRO A 209 16.73 31.82 -6.80
N GLY A 210 17.64 31.14 -7.49
CA GLY A 210 18.90 30.62 -6.89
C GLY A 210 18.80 29.19 -6.32
N LEU A 211 17.64 28.53 -6.37
CA LEU A 211 17.50 27.14 -5.99
C LEU A 211 17.91 26.13 -7.06
N GLN A 212 17.97 26.55 -8.34
CA GLN A 212 18.17 25.64 -9.48
C GLN A 212 19.34 24.67 -9.26
N GLY A 213 20.53 25.17 -8.93
CA GLY A 213 21.69 24.30 -8.72
C GLY A 213 21.51 23.30 -7.58
N THR A 214 20.83 23.71 -6.50
CA THR A 214 20.55 22.79 -5.38
C THR A 214 19.46 21.77 -5.72
N ILE A 215 18.48 22.14 -6.53
CA ILE A 215 17.46 21.25 -7.08
C ILE A 215 18.14 20.20 -7.97
N ASP A 216 19.01 20.60 -8.89
CA ASP A 216 19.72 19.72 -9.80
C ASP A 216 20.61 18.71 -9.06
N ASP A 217 21.33 19.16 -8.03
CA ASP A 217 22.12 18.29 -7.13
C ASP A 217 21.24 17.28 -6.40
N THR A 218 20.09 17.74 -5.87
CA THR A 218 19.15 16.89 -5.16
C THR A 218 18.55 15.82 -6.10
N ILE A 219 18.11 16.21 -7.29
CA ILE A 219 17.55 15.30 -8.29
C ILE A 219 18.61 14.28 -8.73
N THR A 220 19.84 14.72 -8.97
CA THR A 220 20.95 13.84 -9.38
C THR A 220 21.24 12.77 -8.34
N ASN A 221 21.38 13.17 -7.06
CA ASN A 221 21.62 12.24 -5.97
C ASN A 221 20.44 11.28 -5.76
N LEU A 222 19.21 11.80 -5.86
CA LEU A 222 18.00 11.01 -5.71
C LEU A 222 17.82 10.02 -6.85
N SER A 223 18.17 10.40 -8.09
CA SER A 223 18.07 9.52 -9.26
C SER A 223 18.95 8.29 -9.11
N GLY A 224 20.13 8.41 -8.51
CA GLY A 224 21.00 7.28 -8.18
C GLY A 224 20.35 6.30 -7.20
N MET A 225 19.69 6.81 -6.17
CA MET A 225 19.01 5.99 -5.16
C MET A 225 17.70 5.35 -5.66
N ASN A 226 17.00 6.04 -6.54
CA ASN A 226 15.70 5.62 -7.09
C ASN A 226 15.82 4.76 -8.35
N ASN A 227 16.99 4.68 -8.98
CA ASN A 227 17.15 3.92 -10.21
C ASN A 227 17.24 2.42 -9.94
N PHE A 228 16.13 1.73 -10.12
CA PHE A 228 16.03 0.28 -10.01
C PHE A 228 15.82 -0.34 -11.39
N LEU A 229 16.79 -1.12 -11.88
CA LEU A 229 16.77 -1.76 -13.21
C LEU A 229 16.54 -0.77 -14.38
N GLY A 230 17.05 0.45 -14.27
CA GLY A 230 16.85 1.49 -15.29
C GLY A 230 15.53 2.25 -15.17
N ILE A 231 14.73 1.98 -14.13
CA ILE A 231 13.47 2.66 -13.85
C ILE A 231 13.65 3.54 -12.62
N ASN A 232 13.23 4.79 -12.70
CA ASN A 232 13.09 5.64 -11.53
C ASN A 232 11.79 5.29 -10.78
N ILE A 233 11.92 4.61 -9.65
CA ILE A 233 10.77 4.18 -8.83
C ILE A 233 10.03 5.33 -8.14
N GLY A 234 10.62 6.53 -8.12
CA GLY A 234 9.97 7.74 -7.61
C GLY A 234 9.00 8.39 -8.59
N THR A 235 8.98 7.98 -9.87
CA THR A 235 8.08 8.50 -10.90
C THR A 235 6.84 7.63 -11.08
N HIS A 236 5.70 8.26 -11.37
CA HIS A 236 4.47 7.53 -11.68
C HIS A 236 4.55 6.83 -13.04
N PRO A 237 3.97 5.63 -13.21
CA PRO A 237 3.97 4.92 -14.48
C PRO A 237 3.40 5.75 -15.64
N TRP A 238 2.45 6.64 -15.38
CA TRP A 238 1.88 7.53 -16.38
C TRP A 238 2.87 8.59 -16.87
N GLU A 239 3.74 9.09 -16.02
CA GLU A 239 4.82 10.02 -16.42
C GLU A 239 5.89 9.30 -17.20
N LEU A 240 6.34 8.13 -16.72
CA LEU A 240 7.27 7.28 -17.47
C LEU A 240 6.76 6.98 -18.88
N LEU A 241 5.45 6.80 -19.03
CA LEU A 241 4.81 6.60 -20.32
C LEU A 241 4.87 7.87 -21.17
N LYS A 242 4.54 9.03 -20.63
CA LYS A 242 4.59 10.31 -21.35
C LYS A 242 6.01 10.66 -21.76
N ASP A 243 6.96 10.56 -20.84
CA ASP A 243 8.37 10.86 -21.08
C ASP A 243 8.96 9.88 -22.09
N GLY A 244 8.61 8.59 -22.00
CA GLY A 244 8.99 7.57 -22.97
C GLY A 244 8.45 7.86 -24.38
N LEU A 245 7.20 8.30 -24.49
CA LEU A 245 6.60 8.69 -25.76
C LEU A 245 7.21 9.99 -26.31
N ALA A 246 7.44 10.99 -25.46
CA ALA A 246 8.05 12.27 -25.86
C ALA A 246 9.51 12.09 -26.29
N ALA A 247 10.26 11.23 -25.62
CA ALA A 247 11.64 10.90 -25.97
C ALA A 247 11.77 9.83 -27.07
N ALA A 248 10.67 9.34 -27.66
CA ALA A 248 10.62 8.20 -28.58
C ALA A 248 11.36 6.96 -28.06
N SER A 249 11.38 6.77 -26.73
CA SER A 249 12.06 5.67 -26.05
C SER A 249 11.13 4.47 -25.92
N VAL A 250 11.30 3.48 -26.78
CA VAL A 250 10.54 2.21 -26.72
C VAL A 250 10.75 1.51 -25.37
N VAL A 251 11.96 1.57 -24.81
CA VAL A 251 12.30 0.97 -23.54
C VAL A 251 11.51 1.63 -22.40
N GLY A 252 11.45 2.96 -22.35
CA GLY A 252 10.69 3.71 -21.34
C GLY A 252 9.19 3.35 -21.36
N VAL A 253 8.60 3.25 -22.55
CA VAL A 253 7.19 2.85 -22.72
C VAL A 253 6.95 1.40 -22.25
N ILE A 254 7.82 0.47 -22.64
CA ILE A 254 7.72 -0.94 -22.22
C ILE A 254 7.80 -1.04 -20.70
N LEU A 255 8.76 -0.36 -20.07
CA LEU A 255 8.95 -0.40 -18.60
C LEU A 255 7.77 0.21 -17.85
N ALA A 256 7.17 1.28 -18.38
CA ALA A 256 5.99 1.90 -17.79
C ALA A 256 4.77 0.96 -17.76
N ILE A 257 4.65 0.08 -18.76
CA ILE A 257 3.51 -0.85 -18.90
C ILE A 257 3.78 -2.19 -18.21
N ILE A 258 5.01 -2.70 -18.26
CA ILE A 258 5.33 -4.07 -17.80
C ILE A 258 5.11 -4.24 -16.29
N ILE A 259 5.41 -3.22 -15.48
CA ILE A 259 5.25 -3.29 -14.02
C ILE A 259 3.79 -3.43 -13.60
N PRO A 260 2.85 -2.57 -14.05
CA PRO A 260 1.42 -2.74 -13.76
C PRO A 260 0.87 -4.06 -14.30
N VAL A 261 1.28 -4.50 -15.48
CA VAL A 261 0.84 -5.76 -16.08
C VAL A 261 1.33 -6.96 -15.25
N LEU A 262 2.61 -6.99 -14.87
CA LEU A 262 3.16 -8.05 -14.02
C LEU A 262 2.48 -8.08 -12.64
N ALA A 263 2.21 -6.92 -12.06
CA ALA A 263 1.47 -6.83 -10.79
C ALA A 263 0.06 -7.42 -10.94
N GLY A 264 -0.67 -7.06 -12.00
CA GLY A 264 -2.00 -7.60 -12.30
C GLY A 264 -2.00 -9.11 -12.54
N VAL A 265 -1.06 -9.61 -13.34
CA VAL A 265 -0.91 -11.05 -13.63
C VAL A 265 -0.56 -11.82 -12.36
N THR A 266 0.39 -11.32 -11.55
CA THR A 266 0.79 -11.96 -10.29
C THR A 266 -0.37 -11.98 -9.31
N GLN A 267 -1.13 -10.89 -9.20
CA GLN A 267 -2.32 -10.83 -8.36
C GLN A 267 -3.40 -11.80 -8.84
N PHE A 268 -3.65 -11.87 -10.15
CA PHE A 268 -4.61 -12.81 -10.72
C PHE A 268 -4.23 -14.27 -10.43
N ILE A 269 -2.95 -14.64 -10.62
CA ILE A 269 -2.44 -15.97 -10.31
C ILE A 269 -2.59 -16.27 -8.82
N SER A 270 -2.24 -15.31 -7.94
CA SER A 270 -2.35 -15.45 -6.48
C SER A 270 -3.80 -15.71 -6.04
N VAL A 271 -4.75 -14.94 -6.56
CA VAL A 271 -6.19 -15.12 -6.29
C VAL A 271 -6.66 -16.48 -6.81
N LYS A 272 -6.28 -16.87 -8.02
CA LYS A 272 -6.67 -18.15 -8.62
C LYS A 272 -6.13 -19.35 -7.85
N LEU A 273 -4.86 -19.30 -7.43
CA LEU A 273 -4.27 -20.34 -6.58
C LEU A 273 -4.94 -20.43 -5.20
N SER A 274 -5.27 -19.30 -4.60
CA SER A 274 -6.00 -19.24 -3.34
C SER A 274 -7.40 -19.85 -3.48
N GLN A 275 -8.09 -19.60 -4.59
CA GLN A 275 -9.43 -20.14 -4.87
C GLN A 275 -9.42 -21.62 -5.26
N MET A 276 -8.39 -22.13 -5.93
CA MET A 276 -8.29 -23.56 -6.26
C MET A 276 -8.29 -24.45 -5.02
N GLY A 277 -7.79 -23.95 -3.89
CA GLY A 277 -7.92 -24.62 -2.59
C GLY A 277 -9.33 -24.61 -2.00
N ALA A 278 -10.17 -23.67 -2.41
CA ALA A 278 -11.55 -23.47 -1.93
C ALA A 278 -12.62 -23.99 -2.90
N SER A 279 -12.30 -24.10 -4.18
CA SER A 279 -13.27 -24.32 -5.27
C SER A 279 -13.84 -25.74 -5.39
N GLY A 280 -13.27 -26.73 -4.72
CA GLY A 280 -13.83 -28.10 -4.76
C GLY A 280 -15.24 -28.23 -4.17
N ALA A 281 -15.64 -27.28 -3.31
CA ALA A 281 -16.94 -27.30 -2.63
C ALA A 281 -17.95 -26.24 -3.14
N MET A 282 -17.49 -25.18 -3.83
CA MET A 282 -18.36 -24.08 -4.24
C MET A 282 -18.94 -24.18 -5.65
N LEU A 283 -18.36 -25.00 -6.53
CA LEU A 283 -18.77 -25.08 -7.94
C LEU A 283 -20.00 -25.94 -8.19
N GLN A 284 -20.58 -26.58 -7.16
CA GLN A 284 -21.68 -27.53 -7.32
C GLN A 284 -23.08 -26.91 -7.17
N ASP A 285 -23.22 -25.64 -6.77
CA ASP A 285 -24.53 -24.99 -6.61
C ASP A 285 -24.59 -23.68 -7.41
N SER A 286 -25.09 -23.74 -8.63
CA SER A 286 -25.24 -22.60 -9.56
C SER A 286 -26.30 -21.57 -9.12
N ASP A 287 -27.09 -21.86 -8.09
CA ASP A 287 -28.21 -21.01 -7.64
C ASP A 287 -27.85 -20.10 -6.45
N ASN A 288 -26.58 -20.03 -6.09
CA ASN A 288 -26.16 -19.25 -4.92
C ASN A 288 -25.78 -17.82 -5.34
N PRO A 289 -26.47 -16.76 -4.81
CA PRO A 289 -26.16 -15.36 -5.12
C PRO A 289 -24.72 -14.97 -4.79
N MET A 290 -24.12 -15.64 -3.79
CA MET A 290 -22.75 -15.41 -3.37
C MET A 290 -21.73 -16.04 -4.34
N ALA A 291 -22.07 -17.18 -4.94
CA ALA A 291 -21.25 -17.80 -5.99
C ALA A 291 -21.31 -17.01 -7.30
N SER A 292 -22.44 -16.40 -7.61
CA SER A 292 -22.57 -15.51 -8.77
C SER A 292 -21.81 -14.21 -8.60
N SER A 293 -21.83 -13.58 -7.41
CA SER A 293 -21.07 -12.36 -7.13
C SER A 293 -19.56 -12.62 -7.10
N MET A 294 -19.10 -13.77 -6.58
CA MET A 294 -17.69 -14.16 -6.66
C MET A 294 -17.25 -14.46 -8.10
N LYS A 295 -18.10 -15.08 -8.93
CA LYS A 295 -17.84 -15.24 -10.36
C LYS A 295 -17.66 -13.89 -11.06
N THR A 296 -18.53 -12.94 -10.76
CA THR A 296 -18.49 -11.59 -11.37
C THR A 296 -17.27 -10.77 -10.90
N MET A 297 -16.75 -11.02 -9.68
CA MET A 297 -15.52 -10.38 -9.20
C MET A 297 -14.23 -11.01 -9.74
N THR A 298 -14.31 -12.18 -10.37
CA THR A 298 -13.14 -12.95 -10.85
C THR A 298 -12.91 -12.79 -12.36
N TYR A 299 -13.88 -12.19 -13.06
CA TYR A 299 -13.82 -11.81 -14.48
C TYR A 299 -13.80 -10.27 -14.61
#